data_743548079d7315a8f50ca3bacbb81cc4
#
_entry.id   743548079d7315a8f50ca3bacbb81cc4
#
_cell.length_a   1.000
_cell.length_b   1.000
_cell.length_c   1.000
_cell.angle_alpha   90.00
_cell.angle_beta   90.00
_cell.angle_gamma   90.00
#
_symmetry.space_group_name_H-M   'P 1'
#
loop_
_entity.id
_entity.type
_entity.pdbx_description
1 polymer ?
#
loop_
_entity_poly.entity_id
_entity_poly.type
_entity_poly.pdbx_seq_one_letter_code
_entity_poly.pdbx_strand_id
1 'polypeptide(L)'
;MADSNNDAAAGRAVTTYLDNSARDDRLSGGIRRIPVTTPYGTFRVWTRRFGNNPGIKLLLLHGGPGCTHEYFEPCDSYLPEAGVEFYYYDQLGSYYADQPDIPELWELPRFVDEVEQVRVALGLEASNFFLLGHSWGGILALEYALRYQHHLKGLIISNMMASIPAYNEYAERVLMPMIDPAVLAEIRALEAAKDYQNPRYMELLMQHHYVHHVLRVPLDAWPDSVERTFKHLNPRVYIPMQGPSELGASGKLASWDRTADLGRIAVPTMTIGAGHDTMDPAHMKRMASAVQDGRYLDCPDGSHMAMFDDQQRYFAGLIEFLRDIDCRR
;
A
#
# COMPACT_ATOMS: atom_id res chain seq x y z
N MET A 1 -5.55 20.90 44.21
CA MET A 1 -4.39 19.97 44.09
C MET A 1 -4.85 18.79 43.24
N ALA A 2 -4.85 18.95 41.97
CA ALA A 2 -5.02 17.89 40.96
C ALA A 2 -4.35 18.41 39.70
N ASP A 3 -3.66 17.55 38.99
CA ASP A 3 -3.09 17.73 37.64
C ASP A 3 -1.57 17.79 37.45
N SER A 4 -0.78 17.34 38.43
CA SER A 4 0.66 17.15 38.19
C SER A 4 1.06 15.75 37.68
N ASN A 5 0.14 14.78 37.62
CA ASN A 5 0.45 13.40 37.23
C ASN A 5 0.22 13.10 35.74
N ASN A 6 -0.55 13.94 35.02
CA ASN A 6 -0.86 13.66 33.61
C ASN A 6 0.27 14.11 32.66
N ASP A 7 0.94 15.23 33.01
CA ASP A 7 2.06 15.73 32.18
C ASP A 7 3.32 14.83 32.26
N ALA A 8 3.55 14.19 33.39
CA ALA A 8 4.68 13.27 33.54
C ALA A 8 4.52 11.97 32.74
N ALA A 9 3.26 11.49 32.58
CA ALA A 9 2.98 10.29 31.80
C ALA A 9 3.06 10.55 30.28
N ALA A 10 2.57 11.71 29.84
CA ALA A 10 2.66 12.13 28.44
C ALA A 10 4.12 12.38 28.00
N GLY A 11 4.91 13.08 28.85
CA GLY A 11 6.33 13.31 28.59
C GLY A 11 7.16 12.02 28.54
N ARG A 12 6.82 11.02 29.35
CA ARG A 12 7.51 9.73 29.36
C ARG A 12 7.18 8.89 28.13
N ALA A 13 5.95 8.94 27.64
CA ALA A 13 5.53 8.26 26.41
C ALA A 13 6.26 8.81 25.18
N VAL A 14 6.37 10.13 25.06
CA VAL A 14 7.11 10.80 23.95
C VAL A 14 8.60 10.43 24.00
N THR A 15 9.21 10.41 25.18
CA THR A 15 10.62 10.01 25.34
C THR A 15 10.85 8.57 24.89
N THR A 16 9.93 7.65 25.20
CA THR A 16 10.02 6.24 24.81
C THR A 16 9.89 6.07 23.29
N TYR A 17 9.02 6.83 22.62
CA TYR A 17 8.85 6.78 21.17
C TYR A 17 10.12 7.21 20.41
N LEU A 18 10.81 8.21 20.90
CA LEU A 18 12.05 8.72 20.30
C LEU A 18 13.31 7.98 20.78
N ASP A 19 13.21 7.15 21.82
CA ASP A 19 14.34 6.39 22.34
C ASP A 19 14.62 5.17 21.49
N ASN A 20 15.69 5.24 20.71
CA ASN A 20 16.18 4.15 19.85
C ASN A 20 17.43 3.45 20.42
N SER A 21 17.76 3.63 21.70
CA SER A 21 19.01 3.16 22.31
C SER A 21 19.19 1.64 22.22
N ALA A 22 18.10 0.89 22.24
CA ALA A 22 18.10 -0.58 22.16
C ALA A 22 17.93 -1.14 20.72
N ARG A 23 17.96 -0.27 19.70
CA ARG A 23 17.75 -0.69 18.30
C ARG A 23 19.09 -0.88 17.58
N ASP A 24 19.21 -2.00 16.85
CA ASP A 24 20.37 -2.35 16.04
C ASP A 24 20.56 -1.44 14.80
N ASP A 25 19.48 -0.81 14.34
CA ASP A 25 19.44 0.12 13.21
C ASP A 25 19.62 1.60 13.59
N ARG A 26 19.92 1.90 14.85
CA ARG A 26 20.03 3.28 15.36
C ARG A 26 21.02 4.17 14.59
N LEU A 27 22.20 3.63 14.27
CA LEU A 27 23.25 4.39 13.57
C LEU A 27 22.96 4.58 12.08
N SER A 28 22.11 3.75 11.51
CA SER A 28 21.68 3.85 10.11
C SER A 28 20.37 4.62 9.92
N GLY A 29 19.86 5.28 10.97
CA GLY A 29 18.60 6.05 10.90
C GLY A 29 17.38 5.18 10.65
N GLY A 30 17.35 3.96 11.20
CA GLY A 30 16.26 2.99 11.03
C GLY A 30 16.32 2.17 9.75
N ILE A 31 17.29 2.43 8.85
CA ILE A 31 17.43 1.70 7.58
C ILE A 31 18.03 0.31 7.82
N ARG A 32 17.41 -0.69 7.18
CA ARG A 32 17.95 -2.05 7.10
C ARG A 32 17.82 -2.59 5.68
N ARG A 33 18.85 -3.30 5.22
CA ARG A 33 18.78 -4.12 4.01
C ARG A 33 18.64 -5.58 4.44
N ILE A 34 17.42 -6.10 4.32
CA ILE A 34 17.06 -7.42 4.81
C ILE A 34 17.29 -8.44 3.69
N PRO A 35 18.10 -9.51 3.97
CA PRO A 35 18.24 -10.59 3.00
C PRO A 35 16.94 -11.41 2.93
N VAL A 36 16.48 -11.66 1.70
CA VAL A 36 15.34 -12.52 1.39
C VAL A 36 15.82 -13.67 0.49
N THR A 37 15.48 -14.88 0.88
CA THR A 37 15.82 -16.08 0.13
C THR A 37 14.71 -16.44 -0.84
N THR A 38 15.08 -16.71 -2.07
CA THR A 38 14.18 -17.11 -3.15
C THR A 38 14.72 -18.38 -3.82
N PRO A 39 13.94 -19.08 -4.66
CA PRO A 39 14.45 -20.20 -5.45
C PRO A 39 15.62 -19.85 -6.38
N TYR A 40 15.84 -18.56 -6.66
CA TYR A 40 16.86 -18.05 -7.59
C TYR A 40 18.04 -17.39 -6.89
N GLY A 41 18.11 -17.44 -5.56
CA GLY A 41 19.17 -16.86 -4.75
C GLY A 41 18.68 -15.97 -3.64
N THR A 42 19.64 -15.36 -2.94
CA THR A 42 19.36 -14.41 -1.85
C THR A 42 19.58 -12.99 -2.34
N PHE A 43 18.58 -12.15 -2.18
CA PHE A 43 18.58 -10.74 -2.55
C PHE A 43 18.31 -9.89 -1.32
N ARG A 44 18.43 -8.57 -1.44
CA ARG A 44 18.19 -7.64 -0.34
C ARG A 44 17.04 -6.72 -0.67
N VAL A 45 16.05 -6.68 0.23
CA VAL A 45 15.00 -5.67 0.25
C VAL A 45 15.38 -4.54 1.19
N TRP A 46 14.75 -3.39 1.04
CA TRP A 46 15.06 -2.21 1.83
C TRP A 46 13.89 -1.88 2.77
N THR A 47 14.20 -1.55 4.02
CA THR A 47 13.23 -1.05 4.99
C THR A 47 13.77 0.16 5.73
N ARG A 48 12.87 1.05 6.21
CA ARG A 48 13.20 2.12 7.12
C ARG A 48 12.15 2.22 8.21
N ARG A 49 12.58 2.14 9.46
CA ARG A 49 11.74 2.25 10.64
C ARG A 49 11.66 3.68 11.12
N PHE A 50 10.47 4.09 11.55
CA PHE A 50 10.21 5.31 12.29
C PHE A 50 9.58 5.00 13.63
N GLY A 51 10.08 5.66 14.67
CA GLY A 51 9.57 5.53 16.03
C GLY A 51 10.00 4.26 16.76
N ASN A 52 9.48 4.13 17.98
CA ASN A 52 9.69 2.98 18.86
C ASN A 52 8.41 2.77 19.69
N ASN A 53 7.54 1.86 19.26
CA ASN A 53 6.31 1.50 19.95
C ASN A 53 6.21 -0.03 20.08
N PRO A 54 6.12 -0.60 21.28
CA PRO A 54 6.04 -2.04 21.45
C PRO A 54 4.70 -2.65 21.02
N GLY A 55 3.60 -1.86 21.04
CA GLY A 55 2.23 -2.33 20.82
C GLY A 55 1.68 -2.10 19.41
N ILE A 56 2.17 -1.07 18.69
CA ILE A 56 1.69 -0.71 17.35
C ILE A 56 2.89 -0.60 16.42
N LYS A 57 3.04 -1.60 15.54
CA LYS A 57 4.07 -1.64 14.50
C LYS A 57 3.42 -1.86 13.15
N LEU A 58 3.41 -0.85 12.31
CA LEU A 58 2.75 -0.84 11.02
C LEU A 58 3.74 -1.05 9.90
N LEU A 59 3.64 -2.15 9.16
CA LEU A 59 4.39 -2.37 7.92
C LEU A 59 3.57 -1.90 6.73
N LEU A 60 4.17 -1.06 5.87
CA LEU A 60 3.55 -0.46 4.70
C LEU A 60 3.97 -1.21 3.43
N LEU A 61 3.00 -1.86 2.76
CA LEU A 61 3.20 -2.51 1.46
C LEU A 61 2.77 -1.55 0.34
N HIS A 62 3.75 -1.07 -0.43
CA HIS A 62 3.49 -0.18 -1.56
C HIS A 62 2.82 -0.89 -2.75
N GLY A 63 2.28 -0.08 -3.64
CA GLY A 63 1.61 -0.47 -4.88
C GLY A 63 2.55 -0.79 -6.05
N GLY A 64 1.97 -0.77 -7.21
CA GLY A 64 2.59 -1.13 -8.50
C GLY A 64 2.08 -2.47 -9.00
N PRO A 65 2.81 -3.61 -8.85
CA PRO A 65 4.10 -3.83 -8.16
C PRO A 65 5.28 -3.10 -8.79
N GLY A 66 6.38 -3.01 -8.03
CA GLY A 66 7.60 -2.35 -8.53
C GLY A 66 7.64 -0.83 -8.36
N CYS A 67 6.65 -0.23 -7.66
CA CYS A 67 6.74 1.13 -7.12
C CYS A 67 7.75 1.21 -5.96
N THR A 68 7.74 2.31 -5.22
CA THR A 68 8.54 2.52 -4.02
C THR A 68 7.65 2.96 -2.86
N HIS A 69 8.22 3.00 -1.65
CA HIS A 69 7.54 3.53 -0.46
C HIS A 69 7.27 5.04 -0.52
N GLU A 70 7.89 5.79 -1.42
CA GLU A 70 7.99 7.25 -1.40
C GLU A 70 6.62 7.95 -1.33
N TYR A 71 5.61 7.44 -1.99
CA TYR A 71 4.27 8.03 -1.90
C TYR A 71 3.57 7.80 -0.55
N PHE A 72 4.15 7.01 0.35
CA PHE A 72 3.70 6.93 1.74
C PHE A 72 4.28 8.01 2.66
N GLU A 73 5.16 8.90 2.17
CA GLU A 73 5.78 9.95 2.98
C GLU A 73 4.81 10.86 3.76
N PRO A 74 3.52 11.06 3.39
CA PRO A 74 2.57 11.71 4.28
C PRO A 74 2.43 11.05 5.67
N CYS A 75 2.77 9.76 5.81
CA CYS A 75 2.83 9.08 7.10
C CYS A 75 3.76 9.80 8.10
N ASP A 76 4.83 10.46 7.64
CA ASP A 76 5.77 11.19 8.48
C ASP A 76 5.12 12.36 9.23
N SER A 77 4.03 12.90 8.69
CA SER A 77 3.30 14.04 9.28
C SER A 77 2.23 13.64 10.29
N TYR A 78 1.78 12.38 10.30
CA TYR A 78 0.64 11.95 11.12
C TYR A 78 0.97 10.83 12.12
N LEU A 79 1.71 9.82 11.70
CA LEU A 79 1.94 8.63 12.51
C LEU A 79 2.85 8.86 13.72
N PRO A 80 3.90 9.72 13.66
CA PRO A 80 4.72 10.04 14.83
C PRO A 80 3.93 10.69 15.98
N GLU A 81 3.07 11.65 15.68
CA GLU A 81 2.20 12.30 16.69
C GLU A 81 1.20 11.33 17.31
N ALA A 82 0.79 10.32 16.55
CA ALA A 82 -0.07 9.24 17.03
C ALA A 82 0.69 8.19 17.86
N GLY A 83 2.02 8.26 17.94
CA GLY A 83 2.89 7.30 18.61
C GLY A 83 3.00 5.96 17.90
N VAL A 84 2.72 5.88 16.60
CA VAL A 84 2.77 4.64 15.81
C VAL A 84 4.20 4.39 15.33
N GLU A 85 4.77 3.22 15.65
CA GLU A 85 5.99 2.75 15.00
C GLU A 85 5.61 2.21 13.61
N PHE A 86 6.29 2.66 12.56
CA PHE A 86 5.99 2.20 11.21
C PHE A 86 7.23 1.97 10.38
N TYR A 87 7.06 1.16 9.32
CA TYR A 87 8.14 0.71 8.46
C TYR A 87 7.79 0.98 7.00
N TYR A 88 8.58 1.80 6.35
CA TYR A 88 8.67 1.81 4.91
C TYR A 88 9.38 0.55 4.43
N TYR A 89 8.93 0.02 3.32
CA TYR A 89 9.46 -1.21 2.76
C TYR A 89 9.41 -1.15 1.24
N ASP A 90 10.58 -1.26 0.61
CA ASP A 90 10.71 -1.47 -0.83
C ASP A 90 10.89 -2.96 -1.11
N GLN A 91 9.92 -3.53 -1.81
CA GLN A 91 9.86 -4.93 -2.20
C GLN A 91 10.97 -5.27 -3.21
N LEU A 92 11.33 -6.54 -3.35
CA LEU A 92 12.31 -6.95 -4.36
C LEU A 92 11.87 -6.52 -5.76
N GLY A 93 12.80 -5.89 -6.48
CA GLY A 93 12.52 -5.28 -7.79
C GLY A 93 12.21 -3.79 -7.71
N SER A 94 11.91 -3.24 -6.54
CA SER A 94 11.72 -1.80 -6.32
C SER A 94 13.05 -1.06 -6.22
N TYR A 95 13.03 0.26 -6.43
CA TYR A 95 14.24 1.08 -6.67
C TYR A 95 15.30 0.97 -5.57
N TYR A 96 14.91 0.98 -4.28
CA TYR A 96 15.85 0.92 -3.16
C TYR A 96 16.24 -0.51 -2.76
N ALA A 97 15.53 -1.53 -3.27
CA ALA A 97 15.86 -2.94 -3.11
C ALA A 97 16.79 -3.44 -4.22
N ASP A 98 17.24 -4.69 -4.14
CA ASP A 98 17.91 -5.33 -5.27
C ASP A 98 16.93 -5.50 -6.44
N GLN A 99 17.41 -5.34 -7.67
CA GLN A 99 16.61 -5.39 -8.89
C GLN A 99 17.14 -6.47 -9.85
N PRO A 100 17.03 -7.77 -9.50
CA PRO A 100 17.50 -8.84 -10.37
C PRO A 100 16.71 -8.87 -11.69
N ASP A 101 17.43 -9.19 -12.78
CA ASP A 101 16.80 -9.39 -14.08
C ASP A 101 16.41 -10.88 -14.26
N ILE A 102 15.43 -11.31 -13.45
CA ILE A 102 14.94 -12.70 -13.38
C ILE A 102 13.41 -12.65 -13.38
N PRO A 103 12.77 -12.76 -14.57
CA PRO A 103 11.31 -12.65 -14.70
C PRO A 103 10.49 -13.67 -13.88
N GLU A 104 11.09 -14.81 -13.55
CA GLU A 104 10.48 -15.87 -12.76
C GLU A 104 10.31 -15.49 -11.28
N LEU A 105 10.97 -14.42 -10.82
CA LEU A 105 10.76 -13.86 -9.48
C LEU A 105 9.45 -13.08 -9.35
N TRP A 106 8.86 -12.64 -10.45
CA TRP A 106 7.65 -11.81 -10.43
C TRP A 106 6.40 -12.68 -10.36
N GLU A 107 6.20 -13.29 -9.17
CA GLU A 107 5.06 -14.16 -8.85
C GLU A 107 4.49 -13.81 -7.48
N LEU A 108 3.16 -13.71 -7.37
CA LEU A 108 2.47 -13.30 -6.14
C LEU A 108 2.84 -14.18 -4.92
N PRO A 109 2.91 -15.51 -5.01
CA PRO A 109 3.31 -16.34 -3.86
C PRO A 109 4.73 -16.02 -3.35
N ARG A 110 5.65 -15.69 -4.25
CA ARG A 110 7.02 -15.31 -3.90
C ARG A 110 7.04 -14.01 -3.08
N PHE A 111 6.23 -13.01 -3.47
CA PHE A 111 6.11 -11.76 -2.71
C PHE A 111 5.48 -11.99 -1.33
N VAL A 112 4.52 -12.92 -1.20
CA VAL A 112 3.96 -13.31 0.12
C VAL A 112 5.04 -13.92 1.01
N ASP A 113 5.86 -14.82 0.48
CA ASP A 113 6.98 -15.42 1.22
C ASP A 113 8.05 -14.37 1.60
N GLU A 114 8.25 -13.34 0.78
CA GLU A 114 9.13 -12.20 1.07
C GLU A 114 8.63 -11.39 2.25
N VAL A 115 7.32 -11.05 2.29
CA VAL A 115 6.72 -10.32 3.42
C VAL A 115 6.91 -11.09 4.73
N GLU A 116 6.75 -12.41 4.73
CA GLU A 116 6.98 -13.24 5.92
C GLU A 116 8.44 -13.20 6.38
N GLN A 117 9.40 -13.24 5.47
CA GLN A 117 10.82 -13.12 5.81
C GLN A 117 11.14 -11.73 6.38
N VAL A 118 10.55 -10.67 5.83
CA VAL A 118 10.68 -9.29 6.34
C VAL A 118 10.06 -9.17 7.73
N ARG A 119 8.86 -9.72 7.94
CA ARG A 119 8.21 -9.77 9.26
C ARG A 119 9.12 -10.37 10.32
N VAL A 120 9.67 -11.55 10.02
CA VAL A 120 10.61 -12.25 10.94
C VAL A 120 11.84 -11.40 11.23
N ALA A 121 12.46 -10.82 10.20
CA ALA A 121 13.67 -10.00 10.35
C ALA A 121 13.43 -8.72 11.15
N LEU A 122 12.21 -8.16 11.12
CA LEU A 122 11.81 -6.97 11.87
C LEU A 122 11.26 -7.29 13.27
N GLY A 123 11.08 -8.56 13.61
CA GLY A 123 10.52 -8.97 14.91
C GLY A 123 9.09 -8.49 15.10
N LEU A 124 8.27 -8.59 14.05
CA LEU A 124 6.85 -8.25 14.09
C LEU A 124 6.04 -9.47 14.51
N GLU A 125 5.15 -9.34 15.49
CA GLU A 125 4.42 -10.45 16.09
C GLU A 125 2.93 -10.13 16.25
N ALA A 126 2.11 -11.15 16.47
CA ALA A 126 0.66 -11.00 16.63
C ALA A 126 0.24 -9.98 17.71
N SER A 127 1.10 -9.69 18.68
CA SER A 127 0.85 -8.69 19.72
C SER A 127 1.01 -7.24 19.28
N ASN A 128 1.67 -7.00 18.12
CA ASN A 128 2.02 -5.65 17.68
C ASN A 128 1.96 -5.40 16.17
N PHE A 129 1.84 -6.43 15.35
CA PHE A 129 1.98 -6.34 13.90
C PHE A 129 0.70 -5.94 13.20
N PHE A 130 0.67 -4.73 12.67
CA PHE A 130 -0.32 -4.24 11.73
C PHE A 130 0.26 -4.23 10.31
N LEU A 131 -0.52 -4.69 9.33
CA LEU A 131 -0.12 -4.72 7.92
C LEU A 131 -1.07 -3.83 7.11
N LEU A 132 -0.51 -2.82 6.46
CA LEU A 132 -1.25 -1.98 5.51
C LEU A 132 -0.73 -2.25 4.10
N GLY A 133 -1.65 -2.63 3.21
CA GLY A 133 -1.38 -2.73 1.79
C GLY A 133 -2.20 -1.74 0.98
N HIS A 134 -1.53 -0.95 0.14
CA HIS A 134 -2.15 0.00 -0.78
C HIS A 134 -2.01 -0.50 -2.21
N SER A 135 -3.10 -0.44 -2.99
CA SER A 135 -3.07 -0.86 -4.40
C SER A 135 -2.60 -2.32 -4.54
N TRP A 136 -1.62 -2.64 -5.38
CA TRP A 136 -0.97 -3.96 -5.39
C TRP A 136 -0.59 -4.46 -3.99
N GLY A 137 -0.11 -3.58 -3.12
CA GLY A 137 0.16 -3.93 -1.72
C GLY A 137 -1.08 -4.47 -0.99
N GLY A 138 -2.29 -4.07 -1.40
CA GLY A 138 -3.56 -4.61 -0.89
C GLY A 138 -3.82 -6.05 -1.34
N ILE A 139 -3.50 -6.40 -2.58
CA ILE A 139 -3.50 -7.80 -3.06
C ILE A 139 -2.53 -8.63 -2.20
N LEU A 140 -1.31 -8.13 -2.04
CA LEU A 140 -0.27 -8.80 -1.28
C LEU A 140 -0.64 -8.97 0.19
N ALA A 141 -1.27 -7.97 0.80
CA ALA A 141 -1.75 -8.02 2.19
C ALA A 141 -2.91 -9.01 2.38
N LEU A 142 -3.84 -9.11 1.40
CA LEU A 142 -4.91 -10.11 1.41
C LEU A 142 -4.35 -11.53 1.33
N GLU A 143 -3.45 -11.80 0.40
CA GLU A 143 -2.80 -13.12 0.28
C GLU A 143 -1.99 -13.48 1.53
N TYR A 144 -1.28 -12.49 2.09
CA TYR A 144 -0.57 -12.67 3.35
C TYR A 144 -1.54 -13.04 4.48
N ALA A 145 -2.64 -12.32 4.63
CA ALA A 145 -3.64 -12.59 5.66
C ALA A 145 -4.27 -13.97 5.49
N LEU A 146 -4.65 -14.38 4.29
CA LEU A 146 -5.21 -15.70 4.03
C LEU A 146 -4.27 -16.85 4.43
N ARG A 147 -2.97 -16.62 4.43
CA ARG A 147 -1.94 -17.62 4.78
C ARG A 147 -1.42 -17.47 6.21
N TYR A 148 -1.27 -16.22 6.70
CA TYR A 148 -0.50 -15.90 7.90
C TYR A 148 -1.21 -14.95 8.88
N GLN A 149 -2.54 -14.81 8.82
CA GLN A 149 -3.27 -13.88 9.69
C GLN A 149 -3.04 -14.09 11.20
N HIS A 150 -2.60 -15.28 11.61
CA HIS A 150 -2.26 -15.56 13.01
C HIS A 150 -1.03 -14.78 13.53
N HIS A 151 -0.27 -14.15 12.63
CA HIS A 151 0.80 -13.22 12.98
C HIS A 151 0.36 -11.76 13.02
N LEU A 152 -0.86 -11.45 12.55
CA LEU A 152 -1.37 -10.09 12.47
C LEU A 152 -2.16 -9.71 13.71
N LYS A 153 -1.97 -8.46 14.18
CA LYS A 153 -2.84 -7.79 15.12
C LYS A 153 -3.98 -7.07 14.41
N GLY A 154 -3.75 -6.53 13.24
CA GLY A 154 -4.73 -5.90 12.38
C GLY A 154 -4.27 -5.83 10.93
N LEU A 155 -5.25 -5.76 10.01
CA LEU A 155 -5.06 -5.70 8.57
C LEU A 155 -5.73 -4.44 8.01
N ILE A 156 -5.05 -3.74 7.10
CA ILE A 156 -5.60 -2.58 6.41
C ILE A 156 -5.41 -2.78 4.89
N ILE A 157 -6.52 -2.79 4.15
CA ILE A 157 -6.55 -2.82 2.68
C ILE A 157 -6.97 -1.46 2.20
N SER A 158 -6.03 -0.72 1.66
CA SER A 158 -6.22 0.65 1.18
C SER A 158 -6.31 0.67 -0.34
N ASN A 159 -7.42 1.19 -0.85
CA ASN A 159 -7.60 1.46 -2.28
C ASN A 159 -7.29 0.24 -3.17
N MET A 160 -7.85 -0.93 -2.80
CA MET A 160 -7.70 -2.16 -3.58
C MET A 160 -8.88 -3.11 -3.42
N MET A 161 -9.42 -3.56 -4.54
CA MET A 161 -10.51 -4.54 -4.61
C MET A 161 -9.99 -5.97 -4.38
N ALA A 162 -10.87 -6.87 -3.94
CA ALA A 162 -10.54 -8.29 -3.75
C ALA A 162 -10.60 -9.10 -5.07
N SER A 163 -10.82 -8.46 -6.20
CA SER A 163 -11.00 -9.10 -7.51
C SER A 163 -10.50 -8.19 -8.64
N ILE A 164 -9.52 -8.65 -9.40
CA ILE A 164 -9.07 -7.96 -10.63
C ILE A 164 -10.11 -8.05 -11.75
N PRO A 165 -10.82 -9.18 -11.97
CA PRO A 165 -11.95 -9.18 -12.91
C PRO A 165 -13.00 -8.10 -12.59
N ALA A 166 -13.35 -7.89 -11.32
CA ALA A 166 -14.28 -6.83 -10.91
C ALA A 166 -13.68 -5.42 -11.10
N TYR A 167 -12.37 -5.25 -10.87
CA TYR A 167 -11.68 -4.00 -11.17
C TYR A 167 -11.70 -3.70 -12.67
N ASN A 168 -11.41 -4.68 -13.52
CA ASN A 168 -11.47 -4.52 -14.98
C ASN A 168 -12.88 -4.16 -15.44
N GLU A 169 -13.92 -4.80 -14.90
CA GLU A 169 -15.31 -4.45 -15.19
C GLU A 169 -15.63 -3.01 -14.79
N TYR A 170 -15.18 -2.56 -13.62
CA TYR A 170 -15.35 -1.18 -13.17
C TYR A 170 -14.61 -0.19 -14.09
N ALA A 171 -13.39 -0.49 -14.46
CA ALA A 171 -12.61 0.32 -15.40
C ALA A 171 -13.34 0.47 -16.75
N GLU A 172 -13.84 -0.63 -17.32
CA GLU A 172 -14.54 -0.62 -18.62
C GLU A 172 -15.90 0.10 -18.56
N ARG A 173 -16.66 -0.08 -17.48
CA ARG A 173 -18.05 0.41 -17.40
C ARG A 173 -18.17 1.81 -16.81
N VAL A 174 -17.20 2.22 -15.99
CA VAL A 174 -17.27 3.50 -15.25
C VAL A 174 -16.14 4.44 -15.67
N LEU A 175 -14.88 4.01 -15.62
CA LEU A 175 -13.74 4.91 -15.79
C LEU A 175 -13.47 5.25 -17.25
N MET A 176 -13.40 4.24 -18.13
CA MET A 176 -13.13 4.47 -19.57
C MET A 176 -14.18 5.33 -20.26
N PRO A 177 -15.49 5.24 -19.97
CA PRO A 177 -16.49 6.14 -20.55
C PRO A 177 -16.35 7.61 -20.13
N MET A 178 -15.56 7.92 -19.10
CA MET A 178 -15.27 9.30 -18.69
C MET A 178 -14.14 9.94 -19.51
N ILE A 179 -13.37 9.14 -20.24
CA ILE A 179 -12.30 9.60 -21.13
C ILE A 179 -12.91 9.96 -22.50
N ASP A 180 -12.44 11.05 -23.12
CA ASP A 180 -12.83 11.38 -24.50
C ASP A 180 -12.62 10.17 -25.42
N PRO A 181 -13.60 9.80 -26.26
CA PRO A 181 -13.51 8.60 -27.11
C PRO A 181 -12.30 8.59 -28.06
N ALA A 182 -11.87 9.75 -28.57
CA ALA A 182 -10.70 9.84 -29.45
C ALA A 182 -9.40 9.61 -28.67
N VAL A 183 -9.32 10.15 -27.44
CA VAL A 183 -8.19 9.93 -26.51
C VAL A 183 -8.12 8.45 -26.13
N LEU A 184 -9.25 7.85 -25.75
CA LEU A 184 -9.29 6.43 -25.40
C LEU A 184 -8.89 5.52 -26.56
N ALA A 185 -9.30 5.87 -27.81
CA ALA A 185 -8.90 5.13 -28.99
C ALA A 185 -7.38 5.23 -29.24
N GLU A 186 -6.77 6.41 -29.01
CA GLU A 186 -5.31 6.60 -29.13
C GLU A 186 -4.57 5.78 -28.07
N ILE A 187 -5.01 5.80 -26.81
CA ILE A 187 -4.44 4.98 -25.71
C ILE A 187 -4.47 3.50 -26.11
N ARG A 188 -5.63 2.99 -26.54
CA ARG A 188 -5.79 1.58 -26.93
C ARG A 188 -4.95 1.19 -28.15
N ALA A 189 -4.75 2.10 -29.10
CA ALA A 189 -3.88 1.86 -30.25
C ALA A 189 -2.41 1.68 -29.82
N LEU A 190 -1.93 2.51 -28.89
CA LEU A 190 -0.59 2.39 -28.31
C LEU A 190 -0.43 1.09 -27.51
N GLU A 191 -1.44 0.70 -26.74
CA GLU A 191 -1.46 -0.56 -25.98
C GLU A 191 -1.45 -1.79 -26.91
N ALA A 192 -2.25 -1.78 -27.97
CA ALA A 192 -2.27 -2.85 -28.97
C ALA A 192 -0.93 -3.00 -29.71
N ALA A 193 -0.24 -1.88 -29.94
CA ALA A 193 1.11 -1.86 -30.52
C ALA A 193 2.19 -2.23 -29.48
N LYS A 194 1.86 -2.34 -28.19
CA LYS A 194 2.80 -2.48 -27.07
C LYS A 194 3.84 -1.35 -26.99
N ASP A 195 3.50 -0.17 -27.48
CA ASP A 195 4.35 1.01 -27.53
C ASP A 195 4.25 1.80 -26.21
N TYR A 196 4.47 1.12 -25.08
CA TYR A 196 4.32 1.67 -23.74
C TYR A 196 5.40 2.71 -23.37
N GLN A 197 6.51 2.74 -24.13
CA GLN A 197 7.58 3.73 -23.95
C GLN A 197 7.35 5.02 -24.74
N ASN A 198 6.31 5.06 -25.56
CA ASN A 198 5.93 6.28 -26.27
C ASN A 198 5.54 7.36 -25.27
N PRO A 199 6.21 8.53 -25.26
CA PRO A 199 5.88 9.60 -24.30
C PRO A 199 4.40 10.02 -24.36
N ARG A 200 3.79 9.92 -25.54
CA ARG A 200 2.37 10.24 -25.77
C ARG A 200 1.45 9.34 -24.96
N TYR A 201 1.81 8.07 -24.76
CA TYR A 201 1.02 7.11 -23.98
C TYR A 201 0.84 7.58 -22.52
N MET A 202 1.96 7.89 -21.85
CA MET A 202 1.91 8.38 -20.46
C MET A 202 1.28 9.77 -20.38
N GLU A 203 1.54 10.66 -21.35
CA GLU A 203 0.91 11.98 -21.41
C GLU A 203 -0.62 11.89 -21.43
N LEU A 204 -1.19 11.03 -22.29
CA LEU A 204 -2.63 10.82 -22.37
C LEU A 204 -3.22 10.27 -21.08
N LEU A 205 -2.57 9.27 -20.48
CA LEU A 205 -3.02 8.71 -19.20
C LEU A 205 -2.97 9.75 -18.07
N MET A 206 -1.88 10.50 -17.97
CA MET A 206 -1.72 11.53 -16.94
C MET A 206 -2.80 12.61 -17.04
N GLN A 207 -3.02 13.15 -18.26
CA GLN A 207 -3.93 14.27 -18.49
C GLN A 207 -5.42 13.87 -18.43
N HIS A 208 -5.78 12.64 -18.81
CA HIS A 208 -7.17 12.26 -19.02
C HIS A 208 -7.68 11.19 -18.04
N HIS A 209 -6.78 10.58 -17.25
CA HIS A 209 -7.17 9.55 -16.29
C HIS A 209 -6.53 9.76 -14.90
N TYR A 210 -5.21 9.91 -14.81
CA TYR A 210 -4.51 9.91 -13.53
C TYR A 210 -4.83 11.13 -12.66
N VAL A 211 -4.98 12.33 -13.26
CA VAL A 211 -5.40 13.56 -12.54
C VAL A 211 -6.84 13.49 -12.01
N HIS A 212 -7.62 12.51 -12.44
CA HIS A 212 -9.00 12.35 -12.01
C HIS A 212 -9.19 11.20 -11.01
N HIS A 213 -8.35 10.16 -11.11
CA HIS A 213 -8.57 8.89 -10.40
C HIS A 213 -7.36 8.38 -9.61
N VAL A 214 -6.14 8.82 -9.93
CA VAL A 214 -4.93 8.41 -9.19
C VAL A 214 -4.57 9.44 -8.13
N LEU A 215 -4.42 10.72 -8.52
CA LEU A 215 -4.22 11.82 -7.58
C LEU A 215 -4.87 13.10 -8.12
N ARG A 216 -5.90 13.59 -7.43
CA ARG A 216 -6.78 14.69 -7.86
C ARG A 216 -6.23 16.06 -7.51
N VAL A 217 -5.01 16.33 -7.94
CA VAL A 217 -4.41 17.67 -7.95
C VAL A 217 -3.86 17.97 -9.34
N PRO A 218 -3.72 19.24 -9.75
CA PRO A 218 -3.06 19.59 -11.01
C PRO A 218 -1.69 18.94 -11.12
N LEU A 219 -1.28 18.54 -12.33
CA LEU A 219 -0.02 17.82 -12.57
C LEU A 219 1.22 18.61 -12.11
N ASP A 220 1.19 19.93 -12.27
CA ASP A 220 2.25 20.84 -11.83
C ASP A 220 2.30 21.05 -10.30
N ALA A 221 1.32 20.53 -9.58
CA ALA A 221 1.23 20.55 -8.12
C ALA A 221 1.38 19.15 -7.49
N TRP A 222 1.73 18.14 -8.29
CA TRP A 222 1.96 16.81 -7.73
C TRP A 222 3.12 16.82 -6.74
N PRO A 223 2.98 16.20 -5.56
CA PRO A 223 4.05 16.14 -4.57
C PRO A 223 5.29 15.42 -5.11
N ASP A 224 6.47 15.91 -4.76
CA ASP A 224 7.76 15.31 -5.15
C ASP A 224 7.83 13.80 -4.83
N SER A 225 7.28 13.37 -3.71
CA SER A 225 7.26 11.96 -3.33
C SER A 225 6.44 11.08 -4.29
N VAL A 226 5.38 11.63 -4.89
CA VAL A 226 4.59 10.95 -5.92
C VAL A 226 5.36 10.93 -7.24
N GLU A 227 5.93 12.08 -7.65
CA GLU A 227 6.75 12.17 -8.87
C GLU A 227 7.94 11.19 -8.82
N ARG A 228 8.64 11.12 -7.67
CA ARG A 228 9.73 10.16 -7.46
C ARG A 228 9.24 8.70 -7.58
N THR A 229 8.07 8.38 -7.02
CA THR A 229 7.49 7.04 -7.13
C THR A 229 7.26 6.63 -8.59
N PHE A 230 6.69 7.53 -9.42
CA PHE A 230 6.52 7.24 -10.85
C PHE A 230 7.85 7.14 -11.60
N LYS A 231 8.82 8.00 -11.27
CA LYS A 231 10.16 7.97 -11.85
C LYS A 231 10.93 6.68 -11.50
N HIS A 232 10.72 6.15 -10.30
CA HIS A 232 11.40 4.98 -9.77
C HIS A 232 10.66 3.66 -10.04
N LEU A 233 9.46 3.73 -10.63
CA LEU A 233 8.68 2.54 -11.00
C LEU A 233 9.50 1.63 -11.90
N ASN A 234 9.61 0.34 -11.53
CA ASN A 234 10.31 -0.66 -12.33
C ASN A 234 9.36 -1.32 -13.36
N PRO A 235 9.42 -0.96 -14.65
CA PRO A 235 8.53 -1.50 -15.66
C PRO A 235 8.73 -3.01 -15.90
N ARG A 236 9.91 -3.57 -15.55
CA ARG A 236 10.18 -5.01 -15.67
C ARG A 236 9.43 -5.86 -14.64
N VAL A 237 8.95 -5.23 -13.56
CA VAL A 237 8.07 -5.85 -12.57
C VAL A 237 6.61 -5.48 -12.86
N TYR A 238 6.34 -4.18 -13.07
CA TYR A 238 5.00 -3.63 -13.22
C TYR A 238 4.25 -4.22 -14.41
N ILE A 239 4.81 -4.10 -15.61
CA ILE A 239 4.12 -4.50 -16.86
C ILE A 239 3.78 -6.00 -16.88
N PRO A 240 4.67 -6.94 -16.55
CA PRO A 240 4.32 -8.36 -16.54
C PRO A 240 3.27 -8.75 -15.50
N MET A 241 3.20 -8.07 -14.38
CA MET A 241 2.28 -8.41 -13.30
C MET A 241 0.94 -7.65 -13.41
N GLN A 242 0.98 -6.33 -13.51
CA GLN A 242 -0.20 -5.45 -13.55
C GLN A 242 -0.71 -5.26 -15.00
N GLY A 243 0.18 -4.91 -15.89
CA GLY A 243 -0.13 -4.40 -17.23
C GLY A 243 0.48 -3.01 -17.42
N PRO A 244 0.15 -2.30 -18.52
CA PRO A 244 0.85 -1.07 -18.88
C PRO A 244 0.40 0.18 -18.11
N SER A 245 -0.77 0.16 -17.44
CA SER A 245 -1.37 1.35 -16.82
C SER A 245 -2.31 1.01 -15.66
N GLU A 246 -2.85 2.06 -15.01
CA GLU A 246 -3.92 1.99 -14.01
C GLU A 246 -5.34 2.04 -14.65
N LEU A 247 -5.46 1.74 -15.92
CA LEU A 247 -6.75 1.66 -16.61
C LEU A 247 -7.18 0.19 -16.84
N GLY A 248 -7.19 -0.57 -15.73
CA GLY A 248 -7.40 -2.01 -15.71
C GLY A 248 -6.08 -2.79 -15.54
N ALA A 249 -6.17 -4.10 -15.40
CA ALA A 249 -5.03 -4.98 -15.25
C ALA A 249 -5.07 -6.14 -16.26
N SER A 250 -3.98 -6.33 -17.01
CA SER A 250 -3.86 -7.31 -18.09
C SER A 250 -2.67 -8.27 -17.94
N GLY A 251 -1.85 -8.08 -16.87
CA GLY A 251 -0.71 -8.94 -16.56
C GLY A 251 -1.09 -10.23 -15.84
N LYS A 252 -0.12 -10.85 -15.15
CA LYS A 252 -0.31 -12.09 -14.39
C LYS A 252 -1.42 -12.01 -13.34
N LEU A 253 -1.76 -10.80 -12.88
CA LEU A 253 -2.82 -10.55 -11.90
C LEU A 253 -4.23 -10.55 -12.51
N ALA A 254 -4.39 -10.53 -13.83
CA ALA A 254 -5.67 -10.33 -14.51
C ALA A 254 -6.81 -11.28 -14.08
N SER A 255 -6.49 -12.49 -13.62
CA SER A 255 -7.47 -13.48 -13.15
C SER A 255 -7.52 -13.63 -11.62
N TRP A 256 -6.79 -12.78 -10.88
CA TRP A 256 -6.77 -12.88 -9.42
C TRP A 256 -8.11 -12.44 -8.80
N ASP A 257 -8.71 -13.32 -7.99
CA ASP A 257 -9.97 -13.08 -7.29
C ASP A 257 -9.97 -13.81 -5.95
N ARG A 258 -10.22 -13.07 -4.85
CA ARG A 258 -10.35 -13.58 -3.48
C ARG A 258 -11.69 -13.21 -2.85
N THR A 259 -12.65 -12.78 -3.64
CA THR A 259 -13.98 -12.40 -3.12
C THR A 259 -14.62 -13.52 -2.28
N ALA A 260 -14.53 -14.77 -2.74
CA ALA A 260 -15.07 -15.92 -2.04
C ALA A 260 -14.29 -16.29 -0.75
N ASP A 261 -13.04 -15.84 -0.62
CA ASP A 261 -12.17 -16.16 0.51
C ASP A 261 -12.26 -15.14 1.66
N LEU A 262 -12.89 -13.98 1.47
CA LEU A 262 -12.92 -12.88 2.44
C LEU A 262 -13.46 -13.33 3.81
N GLY A 263 -14.48 -14.20 3.84
CA GLY A 263 -15.04 -14.73 5.09
C GLY A 263 -14.09 -15.59 5.93
N ARG A 264 -12.92 -15.97 5.39
CA ARG A 264 -11.85 -16.69 6.11
C ARG A 264 -10.94 -15.75 6.91
N ILE A 265 -11.02 -14.44 6.67
CA ILE A 265 -10.21 -13.44 7.36
C ILE A 265 -10.90 -13.08 8.67
N ALA A 266 -10.28 -13.49 9.79
CA ALA A 266 -10.80 -13.30 11.14
C ALA A 266 -10.06 -12.19 11.92
N VAL A 267 -8.86 -11.79 11.46
CA VAL A 267 -8.13 -10.67 12.06
C VAL A 267 -8.91 -9.37 11.85
N PRO A 268 -8.95 -8.44 12.85
CA PRO A 268 -9.56 -7.14 12.66
C PRO A 268 -9.06 -6.47 11.38
N THR A 269 -9.98 -6.11 10.48
CA THR A 269 -9.64 -5.64 9.13
C THR A 269 -10.33 -4.34 8.82
N MET A 270 -9.57 -3.34 8.32
CA MET A 270 -10.13 -2.13 7.75
C MET A 270 -9.94 -2.13 6.23
N THR A 271 -10.98 -1.80 5.48
CA THR A 271 -10.86 -1.44 4.06
C THR A 271 -11.05 0.06 3.89
N ILE A 272 -10.22 0.69 3.08
CA ILE A 272 -10.29 2.13 2.76
C ILE A 272 -10.66 2.26 1.30
N GLY A 273 -11.78 2.95 1.02
CA GLY A 273 -12.21 3.27 -0.33
C GLY A 273 -12.35 4.77 -0.52
N ALA A 274 -12.20 5.24 -1.74
CA ALA A 274 -12.26 6.65 -2.08
C ALA A 274 -13.26 6.93 -3.22
N GLY A 275 -13.90 8.10 -3.16
CA GLY A 275 -15.04 8.44 -4.03
C GLY A 275 -14.66 8.60 -5.51
N HIS A 276 -13.38 8.88 -5.80
CA HIS A 276 -12.87 9.13 -7.16
C HIS A 276 -11.76 8.15 -7.57
N ASP A 277 -11.65 7.03 -6.86
CA ASP A 277 -10.61 6.02 -7.05
C ASP A 277 -10.70 5.29 -8.40
N THR A 278 -9.62 4.68 -8.82
CA THR A 278 -9.62 3.64 -9.86
C THR A 278 -10.32 2.36 -9.39
N MET A 279 -10.48 2.18 -8.08
CA MET A 279 -11.17 1.05 -7.43
C MET A 279 -12.61 1.41 -7.07
N ASP A 280 -13.58 0.49 -7.28
CA ASP A 280 -15.00 0.69 -6.91
C ASP A 280 -15.15 0.82 -5.39
N PRO A 281 -15.52 2.01 -4.84
CA PRO A 281 -15.70 2.20 -3.41
C PRO A 281 -16.82 1.32 -2.84
N ALA A 282 -17.83 0.98 -3.64
CA ALA A 282 -18.88 0.06 -3.22
C ALA A 282 -18.35 -1.38 -3.06
N HIS A 283 -17.38 -1.80 -3.89
CA HIS A 283 -16.69 -3.08 -3.70
C HIS A 283 -15.86 -3.08 -2.42
N MET A 284 -15.11 -2.01 -2.16
CA MET A 284 -14.33 -1.86 -0.92
C MET A 284 -15.22 -1.95 0.34
N LYS A 285 -16.39 -1.32 0.31
CA LYS A 285 -17.38 -1.41 1.39
C LYS A 285 -17.92 -2.82 1.56
N ARG A 286 -18.18 -3.55 0.46
CA ARG A 286 -18.61 -4.97 0.53
C ARG A 286 -17.52 -5.85 1.13
N MET A 287 -16.23 -5.61 0.82
CA MET A 287 -15.12 -6.35 1.44
C MET A 287 -15.12 -6.23 2.95
N ALA A 288 -15.31 -5.01 3.50
CA ALA A 288 -15.41 -4.80 4.94
C ALA A 288 -16.55 -5.61 5.58
N SER A 289 -17.67 -5.76 4.86
CA SER A 289 -18.83 -6.53 5.34
C SER A 289 -18.64 -8.05 5.19
N ALA A 290 -17.69 -8.49 4.36
CA ALA A 290 -17.47 -9.90 4.04
C ALA A 290 -16.43 -10.56 4.96
N VAL A 291 -15.51 -9.81 5.56
CA VAL A 291 -14.57 -10.31 6.58
C VAL A 291 -15.26 -10.42 7.94
N GLN A 292 -14.69 -11.18 8.88
CA GLN A 292 -15.36 -11.47 10.16
C GLN A 292 -15.41 -10.27 11.13
N ASP A 293 -14.36 -9.43 11.18
CA ASP A 293 -14.30 -8.19 11.99
C ASP A 293 -13.84 -7.04 11.08
N GLY A 294 -14.78 -6.54 10.26
CA GLY A 294 -14.50 -5.57 9.23
C GLY A 294 -14.98 -4.16 9.56
N ARG A 295 -14.17 -3.16 9.17
CA ARG A 295 -14.53 -1.74 9.16
C ARG A 295 -14.30 -1.14 7.78
N TYR A 296 -15.14 -0.20 7.39
CA TYR A 296 -14.97 0.57 6.16
C TYR A 296 -14.66 2.03 6.50
N LEU A 297 -13.57 2.54 5.96
CA LEU A 297 -13.25 3.97 5.96
C LEU A 297 -13.57 4.54 4.59
N ASP A 298 -14.49 5.50 4.57
CA ASP A 298 -14.90 6.22 3.37
C ASP A 298 -14.11 7.53 3.24
N CYS A 299 -13.41 7.70 2.11
CA CYS A 299 -12.71 8.93 1.73
C CYS A 299 -13.41 9.54 0.49
N PRO A 300 -14.58 10.21 0.66
CA PRO A 300 -15.42 10.62 -0.47
C PRO A 300 -14.77 11.64 -1.40
N ASP A 301 -13.85 12.45 -0.90
CA ASP A 301 -13.13 13.46 -1.67
C ASP A 301 -11.82 12.95 -2.25
N GLY A 302 -11.39 11.75 -1.83
CA GLY A 302 -10.14 11.10 -2.22
C GLY A 302 -10.22 10.35 -3.55
N SER A 303 -9.04 10.07 -4.08
CA SER A 303 -8.81 9.20 -5.24
C SER A 303 -7.96 7.97 -4.85
N HIS A 304 -7.28 7.33 -5.81
CA HIS A 304 -6.41 6.19 -5.52
C HIS A 304 -5.36 6.50 -4.45
N MET A 305 -4.85 7.73 -4.43
CA MET A 305 -3.93 8.24 -3.42
C MET A 305 -4.67 9.10 -2.37
N ALA A 306 -5.72 8.56 -1.74
CA ALA A 306 -6.52 9.26 -0.74
C ALA A 306 -5.69 9.77 0.46
N MET A 307 -4.53 9.22 0.72
CA MET A 307 -3.56 9.73 1.70
C MET A 307 -3.00 11.13 1.35
N PHE A 308 -3.27 11.65 0.14
CA PHE A 308 -2.94 13.00 -0.28
C PHE A 308 -4.17 13.87 -0.41
N ASP A 309 -5.20 13.45 -1.17
CA ASP A 309 -6.31 14.30 -1.58
C ASP A 309 -7.54 14.21 -0.65
N ASP A 310 -7.60 13.22 0.26
CA ASP A 310 -8.49 13.22 1.45
C ASP A 310 -7.70 12.90 2.73
N GLN A 311 -6.56 13.54 2.86
CA GLN A 311 -5.48 13.23 3.81
C GLN A 311 -5.94 13.19 5.26
N GLN A 312 -6.67 14.19 5.72
CA GLN A 312 -7.10 14.27 7.13
C GLN A 312 -8.02 13.12 7.50
N ARG A 313 -8.99 12.81 6.64
CA ARG A 313 -9.93 11.71 6.87
C ARG A 313 -9.22 10.36 6.85
N TYR A 314 -8.34 10.17 5.86
CA TYR A 314 -7.54 8.95 5.73
C TYR A 314 -6.74 8.67 7.00
N PHE A 315 -5.93 9.62 7.47
CA PHE A 315 -5.08 9.41 8.63
C PHE A 315 -5.84 9.40 9.96
N ALA A 316 -6.90 10.19 10.10
CA ALA A 316 -7.74 10.15 11.31
C ALA A 316 -8.38 8.75 11.47
N GLY A 317 -8.97 8.21 10.42
CA GLY A 317 -9.58 6.88 10.46
C GLY A 317 -8.57 5.75 10.63
N LEU A 318 -7.42 5.83 9.98
CA LEU A 318 -6.32 4.87 10.16
C LEU A 318 -5.83 4.84 11.61
N ILE A 319 -5.55 6.00 12.19
CA ILE A 319 -5.04 6.12 13.57
C ILE A 319 -6.09 5.63 14.58
N GLU A 320 -7.36 5.98 14.38
CA GLU A 320 -8.46 5.49 15.21
C GLU A 320 -8.52 3.96 15.19
N PHE A 321 -8.47 3.34 14.01
CA PHE A 321 -8.47 1.89 13.88
C PHE A 321 -7.30 1.24 14.61
N LEU A 322 -6.07 1.73 14.41
CA LEU A 322 -4.87 1.20 15.04
C LEU A 322 -4.97 1.24 16.57
N ARG A 323 -5.42 2.36 17.12
CA ARG A 323 -5.58 2.56 18.58
C ARG A 323 -6.69 1.70 19.17
N ASP A 324 -7.83 1.61 18.49
CA ASP A 324 -8.95 0.78 18.94
C ASP A 324 -8.55 -0.70 19.03
N ILE A 325 -7.82 -1.20 18.02
CA ILE A 325 -7.37 -2.59 18.04
C ILE A 325 -6.28 -2.81 19.09
N ASP A 326 -5.37 -1.84 19.27
CA ASP A 326 -4.33 -1.93 20.32
C ASP A 326 -4.93 -1.98 21.73
N CYS A 327 -6.05 -1.30 21.95
CA CYS A 327 -6.77 -1.30 23.24
C CYS A 327 -7.61 -2.57 23.50
N ARG A 328 -7.88 -3.38 22.47
CA ARG A 328 -8.57 -4.68 22.64
C ARG A 328 -7.58 -5.69 23.22
N ARG A 329 -7.71 -6.00 24.51
CA ARG A 329 -6.91 -7.02 25.24
C ARG A 329 -7.59 -8.36 25.24
#